data_ddcb15a73169add5216a61d877c0806c
#
_entry.id   ddcb15a73169add5216a61d877c0806c
#
_cell.length_a   1.000
_cell.length_b   1.000
_cell.length_c   1.000
_cell.angle_alpha   90.00
_cell.angle_beta   90.00
_cell.angle_gamma   90.00
#
_symmetry.space_group_name_H-M   'P 1'
#
loop_
_entity.id
_entity.type
_entity.pdbx_description
1 polymer ?
#
loop_
_entity_poly.entity_id
_entity_poly.type
_entity_poly.pdbx_seq_one_letter_code
_entity_poly.pdbx_strand_id
1 'polypeptide(L)'
;MIYLKRLIFLLLIVTSCGSHGRLTFEGDIANSLTEISAAEVGINPKIVWTIQDAGNSNTLFGLNMKGHIKRSIVISNVKNIDWEDLTSDNFGNLYIGDFGNNSEKRKVFRILRINHEDLDKNSAQAEFIEFTLPKNQDSKDFEAFFLHNNTFYIFSKETKKFIVLTVPNEVGKHIAKLGSKYNFDGKNNKITSADISTDGKTIVLLNHDKLWKICHFKDDDFFSGTIDKLSFKHNSQKEGICFKSDSEVIITDERKGSEGGNIYSFKLD
;
A
#
# COMPACT_ATOMS: atom_id res chain seq x y z
N MET A 1 -65.89 -18.33 25.54
CA MET A 1 -64.53 -18.37 26.09
C MET A 1 -63.57 -18.51 24.90
N ILE A 2 -63.05 -17.40 24.41
CA ILE A 2 -62.26 -17.34 23.16
C ILE A 2 -60.78 -17.29 23.56
N TYR A 3 -60.04 -18.33 23.24
CA TYR A 3 -58.60 -18.37 23.46
C TYR A 3 -57.84 -17.64 22.33
N LEU A 4 -57.26 -16.47 22.63
CA LEU A 4 -56.41 -15.72 21.73
C LEU A 4 -55.01 -16.31 21.77
N LYS A 5 -54.62 -17.10 20.75
CA LYS A 5 -53.25 -17.58 20.58
C LYS A 5 -52.35 -16.43 20.14
N ARG A 6 -51.50 -15.95 21.04
CA ARG A 6 -50.42 -14.99 20.72
C ARG A 6 -49.32 -15.74 19.92
N LEU A 7 -49.22 -15.40 18.64
CA LEU A 7 -48.13 -15.84 17.80
C LEU A 7 -46.92 -14.97 18.07
N ILE A 8 -45.90 -15.49 18.76
CA ILE A 8 -44.62 -14.79 18.97
C ILE A 8 -43.80 -15.01 17.67
N PHE A 9 -43.67 -13.91 16.93
CA PHE A 9 -42.75 -13.84 15.77
C PHE A 9 -41.33 -13.64 16.29
N LEU A 10 -40.51 -14.74 16.29
CA LEU A 10 -39.09 -14.65 16.62
C LEU A 10 -38.36 -14.10 15.40
N LEU A 11 -38.01 -12.81 15.42
CA LEU A 11 -37.22 -12.16 14.40
C LEU A 11 -35.76 -12.64 14.54
N LEU A 12 -35.37 -13.65 13.75
CA LEU A 12 -33.97 -14.03 13.62
C LEU A 12 -33.24 -12.94 12.88
N ILE A 13 -32.53 -12.06 13.61
CA ILE A 13 -31.55 -11.14 13.04
C ILE A 13 -30.34 -11.99 12.61
N VAL A 14 -30.29 -12.36 11.35
CA VAL A 14 -29.10 -12.96 10.74
C VAL A 14 -28.11 -11.80 10.53
N THR A 15 -27.24 -11.56 11.51
CA THR A 15 -26.07 -10.73 11.29
C THR A 15 -25.16 -11.52 10.35
N SER A 16 -25.14 -11.13 9.08
CA SER A 16 -24.11 -11.58 8.15
C SER A 16 -22.77 -11.03 8.65
N CYS A 17 -22.08 -11.81 9.45
CA CYS A 17 -20.70 -11.53 9.82
C CYS A 17 -19.87 -11.89 8.59
N GLY A 18 -19.53 -10.90 7.75
CA GLY A 18 -18.60 -11.08 6.66
C GLY A 18 -17.29 -11.65 7.22
N SER A 19 -16.93 -12.86 6.82
CA SER A 19 -15.70 -13.48 7.27
C SER A 19 -14.52 -12.78 6.59
N HIS A 20 -13.70 -12.05 7.35
CA HIS A 20 -12.47 -11.42 6.88
C HIS A 20 -11.26 -12.39 6.92
N GLY A 21 -11.53 -13.70 7.01
CA GLY A 21 -10.51 -14.74 7.08
C GLY A 21 -9.63 -14.59 8.33
N ARG A 22 -8.33 -14.40 8.11
CA ARG A 22 -7.34 -14.17 9.18
C ARG A 22 -7.09 -12.67 9.49
N LEU A 23 -7.76 -11.79 8.76
CA LEU A 23 -7.64 -10.33 8.96
C LEU A 23 -8.51 -9.89 10.13
N THR A 24 -8.03 -8.95 10.91
CA THR A 24 -8.82 -8.23 11.92
C THR A 24 -9.37 -6.96 11.30
N PHE A 25 -10.68 -6.83 11.22
CA PHE A 25 -11.33 -5.62 10.71
C PHE A 25 -11.17 -4.47 11.72
N GLU A 26 -10.67 -3.34 11.27
CA GLU A 26 -10.42 -2.14 12.09
C GLU A 26 -11.42 -1.01 11.79
N GLY A 27 -11.78 -0.81 10.54
CA GLY A 27 -12.68 0.24 10.13
C GLY A 27 -13.06 0.22 8.66
N ASP A 28 -14.12 0.93 8.34
CA ASP A 28 -14.65 1.12 6.99
C ASP A 28 -14.23 2.50 6.48
N ILE A 29 -13.51 2.54 5.37
CA ILE A 29 -12.99 3.76 4.77
C ILE A 29 -14.15 4.58 4.18
N ALA A 30 -14.09 5.88 4.37
CA ALA A 30 -15.11 6.81 3.89
C ALA A 30 -15.50 6.55 2.41
N ASN A 31 -16.79 6.47 2.12
CA ASN A 31 -17.33 6.11 0.80
C ASN A 31 -16.90 7.04 -0.34
N SER A 32 -16.38 8.22 -0.04
CA SER A 32 -15.82 9.15 -1.02
C SER A 32 -14.46 8.73 -1.55
N LEU A 33 -13.80 7.74 -0.92
CA LEU A 33 -12.51 7.18 -1.32
C LEU A 33 -12.73 5.78 -1.89
N THR A 34 -12.94 5.68 -3.19
CA THR A 34 -13.31 4.42 -3.85
C THR A 34 -12.10 3.59 -4.29
N GLU A 35 -11.18 4.19 -4.99
CA GLU A 35 -9.99 3.56 -5.57
C GLU A 35 -8.77 3.92 -4.74
N ILE A 36 -8.81 3.53 -3.44
CA ILE A 36 -7.66 3.77 -2.58
C ILE A 36 -6.51 2.87 -2.96
N SER A 37 -5.35 3.46 -3.06
CA SER A 37 -4.07 2.80 -3.17
C SER A 37 -3.19 3.21 -2.00
N ALA A 38 -2.33 2.32 -1.53
CA ALA A 38 -1.41 2.52 -0.44
C ALA A 38 -2.00 2.57 0.98
N ALA A 39 -1.13 2.29 1.92
CA ALA A 39 -1.26 2.59 3.34
C ALA A 39 0.12 2.94 3.92
N GLU A 40 0.20 4.01 4.73
CA GLU A 40 1.44 4.39 5.43
C GLU A 40 1.10 5.04 6.78
N VAL A 41 1.80 4.69 7.83
CA VAL A 41 1.56 5.25 9.17
C VAL A 41 2.46 6.47 9.44
N GLY A 42 3.65 6.49 8.91
CA GLY A 42 4.65 7.52 9.21
C GLY A 42 4.96 7.60 10.71
N ILE A 43 5.34 8.78 11.18
CA ILE A 43 5.70 8.97 12.60
C ILE A 43 4.49 9.17 13.54
N ASN A 44 3.28 9.39 13.01
CA ASN A 44 2.06 9.53 13.81
C ASN A 44 1.20 8.25 13.70
N PRO A 45 1.28 7.32 14.66
CA PRO A 45 0.60 6.03 14.58
C PRO A 45 -0.94 6.11 14.69
N LYS A 46 -1.50 7.30 14.86
CA LYS A 46 -2.96 7.52 14.89
C LYS A 46 -3.54 7.85 13.51
N ILE A 47 -2.69 8.09 12.52
CA ILE A 47 -3.07 8.45 11.15
C ILE A 47 -2.53 7.38 10.19
N VAL A 48 -3.42 6.83 9.41
CA VAL A 48 -3.09 6.00 8.24
C VAL A 48 -3.20 6.89 7.02
N TRP A 49 -2.09 7.15 6.38
CA TRP A 49 -2.05 7.89 5.13
C TRP A 49 -2.40 6.99 3.96
N THR A 50 -3.15 7.51 3.02
CA THR A 50 -3.52 6.83 1.78
C THR A 50 -3.69 7.82 0.65
N ILE A 51 -3.70 7.32 -0.56
CA ILE A 51 -3.92 8.04 -1.81
C ILE A 51 -5.02 7.33 -2.60
N GLN A 52 -5.41 7.92 -3.71
CA GLN A 52 -6.27 7.25 -4.70
C GLN A 52 -5.47 7.05 -5.99
N ASP A 53 -5.77 5.98 -6.69
CA ASP A 53 -5.16 5.58 -7.95
C ASP A 53 -5.41 6.61 -9.08
N ALA A 54 -4.92 6.33 -10.27
CA ALA A 54 -5.01 7.15 -11.49
C ALA A 54 -6.43 7.67 -11.76
N GLY A 55 -6.50 8.90 -12.28
CA GLY A 55 -7.78 9.54 -12.61
C GLY A 55 -8.50 10.22 -11.44
N ASN A 56 -8.02 10.02 -10.22
CA ASN A 56 -8.53 10.67 -9.00
C ASN A 56 -7.79 11.98 -8.68
N SER A 57 -8.17 12.61 -7.58
CA SER A 57 -7.56 13.88 -7.17
C SER A 57 -6.10 13.71 -6.74
N ASN A 58 -5.32 14.78 -6.91
CA ASN A 58 -3.95 14.88 -6.39
C ASN A 58 -3.95 15.20 -4.88
N THR A 59 -4.61 14.35 -4.10
CA THR A 59 -4.85 14.57 -2.66
C THR A 59 -4.29 13.40 -1.84
N LEU A 60 -3.49 13.73 -0.85
CA LEU A 60 -3.05 12.82 0.21
C LEU A 60 -4.08 12.84 1.34
N PHE A 61 -4.58 11.69 1.74
CA PHE A 61 -5.59 11.56 2.79
C PHE A 61 -4.99 10.93 4.04
N GLY A 62 -5.28 11.52 5.20
CA GLY A 62 -4.96 10.94 6.50
C GLY A 62 -6.24 10.43 7.17
N LEU A 63 -6.32 9.14 7.42
CA LEU A 63 -7.46 8.47 8.04
C LEU A 63 -7.14 8.10 9.50
N ASN A 64 -8.15 8.01 10.36
CA ASN A 64 -7.99 7.26 11.59
C ASN A 64 -8.22 5.75 11.33
N MET A 65 -7.92 4.90 12.30
CA MET A 65 -8.12 3.44 12.20
C MET A 65 -9.58 3.00 11.97
N LYS A 66 -10.55 3.91 12.11
CA LYS A 66 -11.97 3.66 11.77
C LYS A 66 -12.32 4.09 10.34
N GLY A 67 -11.32 4.48 9.52
CA GLY A 67 -11.50 4.88 8.14
C GLY A 67 -12.03 6.31 7.94
N HIS A 68 -12.20 7.10 9.01
CA HIS A 68 -12.68 8.48 8.90
C HIS A 68 -11.54 9.41 8.47
N ILE A 69 -11.79 10.24 7.48
CA ILE A 69 -10.84 11.27 7.01
C ILE A 69 -10.59 12.30 8.12
N LYS A 70 -9.34 12.49 8.48
CA LYS A 70 -8.83 13.47 9.45
C LYS A 70 -7.99 14.55 8.79
N ARG A 71 -7.40 14.26 7.64
CA ARG A 71 -6.59 15.17 6.83
C ARG A 71 -6.93 14.98 5.36
N SER A 72 -6.87 16.06 4.61
CA SER A 72 -6.96 16.08 3.16
C SER A 72 -6.00 17.16 2.67
N ILE A 73 -4.92 16.78 2.03
CA ILE A 73 -3.82 17.66 1.64
C ILE A 73 -3.71 17.64 0.12
N VAL A 74 -4.05 18.73 -0.52
CA VAL A 74 -3.90 18.88 -1.97
C VAL A 74 -2.44 19.10 -2.31
N ILE A 75 -1.86 18.25 -3.16
CA ILE A 75 -0.48 18.43 -3.65
C ILE A 75 -0.53 19.34 -4.88
N SER A 76 -0.34 20.62 -4.66
CA SER A 76 -0.74 21.69 -5.58
C SER A 76 0.07 21.81 -6.88
N ASN A 77 1.29 21.28 -6.90
CA ASN A 77 2.22 21.37 -8.05
C ASN A 77 2.30 20.12 -8.90
N VAL A 78 1.39 19.15 -8.71
CA VAL A 78 1.35 17.89 -9.45
C VAL A 78 -0.07 17.56 -9.90
N LYS A 79 -0.18 16.59 -10.81
CA LYS A 79 -1.40 15.85 -11.11
C LYS A 79 -1.17 14.41 -10.69
N ASN A 80 -2.20 13.74 -10.21
CA ASN A 80 -2.19 12.30 -10.09
C ASN A 80 -2.18 11.70 -11.50
N ILE A 81 -1.04 11.14 -11.91
CA ILE A 81 -0.91 10.47 -13.21
C ILE A 81 -1.21 9.00 -13.04
N ASP A 82 -0.52 8.37 -12.07
CA ASP A 82 -0.72 6.96 -11.73
C ASP A 82 -0.04 6.69 -10.38
N TRP A 83 -0.74 7.11 -9.29
CA TRP A 83 -0.23 7.00 -7.93
C TRP A 83 -0.54 5.62 -7.37
N GLU A 84 0.47 4.89 -6.94
CA GLU A 84 0.35 3.48 -6.60
C GLU A 84 0.58 3.18 -5.11
N ASP A 85 1.65 3.69 -4.51
CA ASP A 85 2.03 3.31 -3.16
C ASP A 85 2.61 4.48 -2.36
N LEU A 86 2.72 4.32 -1.03
CA LEU A 86 3.29 5.28 -0.09
C LEU A 86 4.40 4.64 0.73
N THR A 87 5.39 5.44 1.09
CA THR A 87 6.36 5.10 2.13
C THR A 87 6.79 6.34 2.89
N SER A 88 7.46 6.20 4.03
CA SER A 88 7.94 7.32 4.84
C SER A 88 9.42 7.16 5.21
N ASP A 89 10.02 8.27 5.68
CA ASP A 89 11.33 8.24 6.30
C ASP A 89 11.25 8.48 7.83
N ASN A 90 12.37 8.33 8.49
CA ASN A 90 12.49 8.55 9.94
C ASN A 90 12.32 10.03 10.36
N PHE A 91 12.27 10.97 9.42
CA PHE A 91 11.98 12.38 9.66
C PHE A 91 10.49 12.69 9.51
N GLY A 92 9.70 11.71 9.08
CA GLY A 92 8.25 11.82 8.88
C GLY A 92 7.85 12.39 7.52
N ASN A 93 8.78 12.57 6.60
CA ASN A 93 8.41 12.87 5.23
C ASN A 93 7.68 11.69 4.61
N LEU A 94 6.66 11.98 3.79
CA LEU A 94 5.95 10.97 3.01
C LEU A 94 6.40 11.01 1.55
N TYR A 95 6.42 9.85 0.94
CA TYR A 95 6.79 9.69 -0.45
C TYR A 95 5.65 8.98 -1.19
N ILE A 96 5.19 9.58 -2.29
CA ILE A 96 4.14 9.04 -3.15
C ILE A 96 4.82 8.46 -4.39
N GLY A 97 4.55 7.21 -4.69
CA GLY A 97 5.01 6.56 -5.92
C GLY A 97 4.09 6.91 -7.09
N ASP A 98 4.45 7.89 -7.90
CA ASP A 98 3.79 8.21 -9.17
C ASP A 98 4.51 7.48 -10.30
N PHE A 99 4.30 6.16 -10.36
CA PHE A 99 5.04 5.29 -11.26
C PHE A 99 4.22 4.15 -11.88
N GLY A 100 2.92 4.10 -11.66
CA GLY A 100 2.02 3.17 -12.34
C GLY A 100 2.11 3.30 -13.86
N ASN A 101 1.92 2.19 -14.55
CA ASN A 101 2.15 2.12 -16.00
C ASN A 101 1.52 0.88 -16.62
N ASN A 102 0.24 0.66 -16.41
CA ASN A 102 -0.53 -0.48 -16.92
C ASN A 102 -0.31 -0.76 -18.42
N SER A 103 -0.01 0.28 -19.21
CA SER A 103 0.26 0.15 -20.65
C SER A 103 1.72 -0.20 -20.97
N GLU A 104 2.61 -0.21 -20.01
CA GLU A 104 4.07 -0.39 -20.13
C GLU A 104 4.74 0.58 -21.13
N LYS A 105 4.20 1.80 -21.31
CA LYS A 105 4.71 2.80 -22.27
C LYS A 105 5.41 3.98 -21.62
N ARG A 106 5.20 4.20 -20.32
CA ARG A 106 5.78 5.31 -19.56
C ARG A 106 7.31 5.17 -19.54
N LYS A 107 8.00 6.29 -19.72
CA LYS A 107 9.47 6.34 -19.77
C LYS A 107 10.09 7.12 -18.64
N VAL A 108 9.31 8.02 -18.03
CA VAL A 108 9.73 8.86 -16.91
C VAL A 108 8.78 8.62 -15.76
N PHE A 109 9.31 8.28 -14.62
CA PHE A 109 8.60 7.93 -13.40
C PHE A 109 8.99 8.93 -12.31
N ARG A 110 8.18 9.04 -11.27
CA ARG A 110 8.42 9.98 -10.18
C ARG A 110 8.14 9.35 -8.82
N ILE A 111 8.92 9.80 -7.85
CA ILE A 111 8.56 9.72 -6.43
C ILE A 111 8.40 11.15 -5.97
N LEU A 112 7.27 11.43 -5.32
CA LEU A 112 6.89 12.76 -4.85
C LEU A 112 7.15 12.84 -3.35
N ARG A 113 8.13 13.59 -2.92
CA ARG A 113 8.42 13.83 -1.50
C ARG A 113 7.53 14.93 -0.97
N ILE A 114 6.80 14.67 0.09
CA ILE A 114 6.00 15.61 0.88
C ILE A 114 6.68 15.82 2.22
N ASN A 115 7.08 17.05 2.51
CA ASN A 115 7.78 17.34 3.75
C ASN A 115 6.86 17.20 4.97
N HIS A 116 7.38 16.67 6.05
CA HIS A 116 6.64 16.48 7.31
C HIS A 116 5.92 17.74 7.78
N GLU A 117 6.55 18.89 7.66
CA GLU A 117 5.99 20.20 8.06
C GLU A 117 4.71 20.59 7.31
N ASP A 118 4.43 19.94 6.17
CA ASP A 118 3.26 20.21 5.35
C ASP A 118 2.07 19.28 5.67
N LEU A 119 2.29 18.25 6.47
CA LEU A 119 1.26 17.23 6.76
C LEU A 119 0.12 17.72 7.66
N ASP A 120 0.26 18.86 8.30
CA ASP A 120 -0.81 19.52 9.06
C ASP A 120 -1.51 20.65 8.28
N LYS A 121 -1.09 20.91 7.03
CA LYS A 121 -1.67 21.93 6.15
C LYS A 121 -2.78 21.35 5.26
N ASN A 122 -3.56 22.22 4.61
CA ASN A 122 -4.57 21.78 3.63
C ASN A 122 -3.99 21.62 2.21
N SER A 123 -2.78 22.11 1.98
CA SER A 123 -2.07 22.04 0.70
C SER A 123 -0.57 21.92 0.94
N ALA A 124 0.10 21.15 0.11
CA ALA A 124 1.54 20.97 0.08
C ALA A 124 2.09 21.12 -1.34
N GLN A 125 3.39 21.22 -1.46
CA GLN A 125 4.11 21.06 -2.71
C GLN A 125 5.05 19.87 -2.61
N ALA A 126 5.06 19.06 -3.66
CA ALA A 126 5.99 17.95 -3.74
C ALA A 126 7.35 18.39 -4.24
N GLU A 127 8.41 17.80 -3.71
CA GLU A 127 9.71 17.75 -4.32
C GLU A 127 9.82 16.49 -5.20
N PHE A 128 10.55 16.58 -6.31
CA PHE A 128 10.55 15.52 -7.32
C PHE A 128 11.84 14.72 -7.30
N ILE A 129 11.68 13.41 -7.19
CA ILE A 129 12.71 12.41 -7.48
C ILE A 129 12.27 11.73 -8.77
N GLU A 130 12.75 12.27 -9.90
CA GLU A 130 12.38 11.80 -11.23
C GLU A 130 13.38 10.74 -11.68
N PHE A 131 12.88 9.63 -12.24
CA PHE A 131 13.79 8.60 -12.74
C PHE A 131 13.35 8.02 -14.08
N THR A 132 14.34 7.50 -14.80
CA THR A 132 14.18 6.72 -16.03
C THR A 132 14.75 5.32 -15.81
N LEU A 133 14.35 4.38 -16.66
CA LEU A 133 14.86 3.02 -16.59
C LEU A 133 16.30 2.94 -17.12
N PRO A 134 17.08 1.95 -16.66
CA PRO A 134 18.41 1.71 -17.22
C PRO A 134 18.31 1.30 -18.69
N LYS A 135 19.36 1.58 -19.44
CA LYS A 135 19.46 1.19 -20.86
C LYS A 135 19.23 -0.32 -21.01
N ASN A 136 18.39 -0.72 -21.96
CA ASN A 136 18.01 -2.12 -22.25
C ASN A 136 17.07 -2.75 -21.19
N GLN A 137 16.45 -1.97 -20.31
CA GLN A 137 15.35 -2.43 -19.48
C GLN A 137 14.02 -1.94 -20.09
N ASP A 138 13.17 -2.90 -20.48
CA ASP A 138 11.82 -2.59 -20.95
C ASP A 138 10.99 -1.93 -19.85
N SER A 139 10.09 -1.05 -20.26
CA SER A 139 9.16 -0.42 -19.34
C SER A 139 8.25 -1.47 -18.71
N LYS A 140 7.93 -1.29 -17.44
CA LYS A 140 7.11 -2.17 -16.63
C LYS A 140 6.07 -1.37 -15.89
N ASP A 141 5.05 -2.07 -15.45
CA ASP A 141 4.09 -1.59 -14.49
C ASP A 141 4.70 -1.73 -13.08
N PHE A 142 4.81 -0.61 -12.35
CA PHE A 142 5.36 -0.59 -11.00
C PHE A 142 4.25 -0.19 -10.04
N GLU A 143 4.11 -0.92 -8.93
CA GLU A 143 2.97 -0.76 -8.03
C GLU A 143 3.36 -0.61 -6.56
N ALA A 144 4.53 -1.06 -6.19
CA ALA A 144 4.94 -1.18 -4.80
C ALA A 144 6.33 -0.63 -4.57
N PHE A 145 6.60 -0.02 -3.43
CA PHE A 145 7.94 0.40 -3.07
C PHE A 145 8.10 0.62 -1.55
N PHE A 146 9.33 0.64 -1.09
CA PHE A 146 9.68 1.12 0.24
C PHE A 146 11.02 1.86 0.21
N LEU A 147 11.28 2.63 1.26
CA LEU A 147 12.55 3.33 1.49
C LEU A 147 13.40 2.55 2.51
N HIS A 148 14.62 2.20 2.14
CA HIS A 148 15.60 1.60 3.04
C HIS A 148 16.99 2.15 2.78
N ASN A 149 17.74 2.51 3.84
CA ASN A 149 19.11 3.03 3.74
C ASN A 149 19.27 4.13 2.66
N ASN A 150 18.35 5.12 2.68
CA ASN A 150 18.32 6.24 1.72
C ASN A 150 18.20 5.81 0.25
N THR A 151 17.61 4.64 -0.01
CA THR A 151 17.38 4.07 -1.33
C THR A 151 15.96 3.55 -1.43
N PHE A 152 15.24 3.92 -2.49
CA PHE A 152 13.95 3.33 -2.81
C PHE A 152 14.14 2.01 -3.54
N TYR A 153 13.39 1.00 -3.13
CA TYR A 153 13.26 -0.30 -3.78
C TYR A 153 11.87 -0.40 -4.37
N ILE A 154 11.78 -0.46 -5.71
CA ILE A 154 10.53 -0.35 -6.47
C ILE A 154 10.27 -1.67 -7.18
N PHE A 155 9.09 -2.24 -7.02
CA PHE A 155 8.70 -3.57 -7.49
C PHE A 155 7.76 -3.48 -8.68
N SER A 156 7.98 -4.29 -9.72
CA SER A 156 7.04 -4.41 -10.83
C SER A 156 5.91 -5.40 -10.51
N LYS A 157 4.69 -5.11 -11.01
CA LYS A 157 3.47 -5.92 -10.87
C LYS A 157 3.43 -7.07 -11.87
N GLU A 158 4.22 -8.08 -11.68
CA GLU A 158 4.31 -9.23 -12.60
C GLU A 158 3.67 -10.49 -12.00
N THR A 159 3.04 -11.31 -12.85
CA THR A 159 2.45 -12.59 -12.40
C THR A 159 3.47 -13.67 -12.09
N LYS A 160 4.69 -13.52 -12.61
CA LYS A 160 5.79 -14.47 -12.46
C LYS A 160 7.06 -13.73 -12.01
N LYS A 161 7.95 -13.46 -12.93
CA LYS A 161 9.26 -12.88 -12.64
C LYS A 161 9.14 -11.35 -12.60
N PHE A 162 9.12 -10.79 -11.41
CA PHE A 162 9.17 -9.34 -11.21
C PHE A 162 10.62 -8.82 -11.13
N ILE A 163 10.76 -7.54 -11.35
CA ILE A 163 12.04 -6.83 -11.17
C ILE A 163 11.94 -5.89 -9.98
N VAL A 164 13.07 -5.64 -9.34
CA VAL A 164 13.24 -4.60 -8.32
C VAL A 164 14.21 -3.56 -8.86
N LEU A 165 13.76 -2.32 -8.93
CA LEU A 165 14.62 -1.18 -9.25
C LEU A 165 15.09 -0.51 -7.97
N THR A 166 16.25 0.15 -8.03
CA THR A 166 16.71 1.02 -6.96
C THR A 166 16.90 2.45 -7.47
N VAL A 167 16.46 3.43 -6.66
CA VAL A 167 16.57 4.86 -6.93
C VAL A 167 17.03 5.55 -5.64
N PRO A 168 18.05 6.43 -5.64
CA PRO A 168 18.47 7.14 -4.43
C PRO A 168 17.39 8.10 -3.95
N ASN A 169 17.27 8.29 -2.64
CA ASN A 169 16.39 9.29 -2.04
C ASN A 169 17.03 10.69 -2.11
N GLU A 170 17.16 11.20 -3.32
CA GLU A 170 17.72 12.52 -3.63
C GLU A 170 16.83 13.25 -4.63
N VAL A 171 16.43 14.48 -4.29
CA VAL A 171 15.65 15.33 -5.21
C VAL A 171 16.45 15.57 -6.49
N GLY A 172 15.81 15.37 -7.64
CA GLY A 172 16.46 15.54 -8.94
C GLY A 172 16.15 14.44 -9.94
N LYS A 173 17.02 14.27 -10.93
CA LYS A 173 16.85 13.31 -12.03
C LYS A 173 17.86 12.16 -11.92
N HIS A 174 17.37 10.95 -12.02
CA HIS A 174 18.15 9.74 -11.83
C HIS A 174 17.93 8.74 -12.98
N ILE A 175 18.87 7.83 -13.12
CA ILE A 175 18.68 6.59 -13.86
C ILE A 175 18.58 5.49 -12.81
N ALA A 176 17.43 4.83 -12.75
CA ALA A 176 17.24 3.69 -11.84
C ALA A 176 18.28 2.59 -12.12
N LYS A 177 18.65 1.85 -11.10
CA LYS A 177 19.47 0.65 -11.26
C LYS A 177 18.58 -0.58 -11.15
N LEU A 178 18.88 -1.61 -11.93
CA LEU A 178 18.27 -2.92 -11.75
C LEU A 178 18.92 -3.57 -10.51
N GLY A 179 18.14 -3.73 -9.44
CA GLY A 179 18.60 -4.35 -8.20
C GLY A 179 18.56 -5.88 -8.32
N SER A 180 17.35 -6.43 -8.45
CA SER A 180 17.17 -7.89 -8.53
C SER A 180 16.03 -8.29 -9.45
N LYS A 181 15.98 -9.59 -9.76
CA LYS A 181 14.84 -10.25 -10.43
C LYS A 181 14.50 -11.49 -9.64
N TYR A 182 13.24 -11.62 -9.26
CA TYR A 182 12.79 -12.74 -8.46
C TYR A 182 11.46 -13.32 -8.98
N ASN A 183 11.17 -14.55 -8.61
CA ASN A 183 9.94 -15.23 -8.99
C ASN A 183 9.45 -16.05 -7.78
N PHE A 184 8.30 -15.69 -7.24
CA PHE A 184 7.67 -16.50 -6.21
C PHE A 184 7.06 -17.76 -6.81
N ASP A 185 7.13 -18.85 -6.07
CA ASP A 185 6.46 -20.08 -6.46
C ASP A 185 4.93 -19.95 -6.44
N GLY A 186 4.30 -20.59 -7.42
CA GLY A 186 2.84 -20.64 -7.52
C GLY A 186 2.26 -19.70 -8.56
N LYS A 187 0.99 -19.36 -8.37
CA LYS A 187 0.20 -18.51 -9.27
C LYS A 187 -0.24 -17.25 -8.56
N ASN A 188 -0.61 -16.23 -9.35
CA ASN A 188 -1.19 -14.99 -8.85
C ASN A 188 -0.25 -14.29 -7.85
N ASN A 189 0.95 -13.95 -8.32
CA ASN A 189 2.03 -13.40 -7.49
C ASN A 189 2.27 -11.90 -7.72
N LYS A 190 1.29 -11.17 -8.26
CA LYS A 190 1.39 -9.71 -8.42
C LYS A 190 1.57 -9.04 -7.06
N ILE A 191 2.57 -8.18 -6.95
CA ILE A 191 2.81 -7.35 -5.77
C ILE A 191 2.06 -6.04 -5.98
N THR A 192 1.25 -5.65 -5.00
CA THR A 192 0.40 -4.44 -5.05
C THR A 192 0.85 -3.36 -4.08
N SER A 193 1.58 -3.70 -3.02
CA SER A 193 2.17 -2.75 -2.09
C SER A 193 3.31 -3.43 -1.33
N ALA A 194 4.23 -2.67 -0.76
CA ALA A 194 5.40 -3.19 -0.03
C ALA A 194 5.80 -2.27 1.10
N ASP A 195 6.32 -2.86 2.18
CA ASP A 195 6.90 -2.08 3.26
C ASP A 195 8.04 -2.85 3.94
N ILE A 196 8.89 -2.12 4.67
CA ILE A 196 9.99 -2.64 5.47
C ILE A 196 9.84 -2.20 6.93
N SER A 197 10.08 -3.10 7.88
CA SER A 197 10.05 -2.77 9.30
C SER A 197 11.03 -1.66 9.67
N THR A 198 10.71 -0.90 10.71
CA THR A 198 11.54 0.24 11.16
C THR A 198 12.99 -0.16 11.49
N ASP A 199 13.21 -1.40 11.94
CA ASP A 199 14.54 -1.94 12.20
C ASP A 199 15.26 -2.46 10.93
N GLY A 200 14.58 -2.41 9.77
CA GLY A 200 15.10 -2.83 8.48
C GLY A 200 15.29 -4.34 8.31
N LYS A 201 14.70 -5.19 9.17
CA LYS A 201 14.96 -6.63 9.19
C LYS A 201 13.84 -7.50 8.64
N THR A 202 12.67 -6.92 8.44
CA THR A 202 11.51 -7.64 7.91
C THR A 202 10.89 -6.84 6.77
N ILE A 203 10.66 -7.48 5.63
CA ILE A 203 9.96 -6.91 4.49
C ILE A 203 8.62 -7.64 4.35
N VAL A 204 7.60 -6.91 3.98
CA VAL A 204 6.30 -7.45 3.57
C VAL A 204 5.99 -7.02 2.15
N LEU A 205 5.59 -7.98 1.32
CA LEU A 205 5.13 -7.74 -0.04
C LEU A 205 3.68 -8.20 -0.13
N LEU A 206 2.76 -7.28 -0.42
CA LEU A 206 1.32 -7.52 -0.44
C LEU A 206 0.84 -8.11 -1.76
N ASN A 207 -0.22 -8.89 -1.67
CA ASN A 207 -1.06 -9.34 -2.78
C ASN A 207 -2.52 -9.38 -2.30
N HIS A 208 -3.47 -9.58 -3.19
CA HIS A 208 -4.91 -9.57 -2.87
C HIS A 208 -5.36 -10.63 -1.86
N ASP A 209 -4.70 -11.79 -1.79
CA ASP A 209 -5.11 -12.94 -0.94
C ASP A 209 -4.06 -13.38 0.08
N LYS A 210 -2.86 -12.78 0.03
CA LYS A 210 -1.69 -13.16 0.84
C LYS A 210 -0.69 -12.03 0.95
N LEU A 211 0.30 -12.21 1.81
CA LEU A 211 1.55 -11.48 1.77
C LEU A 211 2.75 -12.44 1.83
N TRP A 212 3.90 -11.99 1.40
CA TRP A 212 5.18 -12.62 1.68
C TRP A 212 5.89 -11.80 2.74
N LYS A 213 6.26 -12.48 3.85
CA LYS A 213 7.14 -11.95 4.87
C LYS A 213 8.56 -12.43 4.58
N ILE A 214 9.50 -11.51 4.45
CA ILE A 214 10.90 -11.80 4.16
C ILE A 214 11.75 -11.33 5.34
N CYS A 215 12.54 -12.21 5.91
CA CYS A 215 13.44 -11.90 7.02
C CYS A 215 14.75 -12.70 6.94
N HIS A 216 15.73 -12.39 7.80
CA HIS A 216 17.05 -13.03 7.84
C HIS A 216 17.82 -12.92 6.50
N PHE A 217 17.56 -11.90 5.72
CA PHE A 217 18.31 -11.61 4.50
C PHE A 217 19.66 -10.97 4.82
N LYS A 218 20.57 -11.07 3.87
CA LYS A 218 21.92 -10.52 4.02
C LYS A 218 22.01 -9.17 3.27
N ASP A 219 22.31 -8.11 4.02
CA ASP A 219 22.42 -6.75 3.48
C ASP A 219 21.17 -6.40 2.64
N ASP A 220 21.35 -5.90 1.43
CA ASP A 220 20.25 -5.57 0.51
C ASP A 220 19.87 -6.73 -0.43
N ASP A 221 20.42 -7.93 -0.24
CA ASP A 221 19.99 -9.15 -0.95
C ASP A 221 18.77 -9.76 -0.24
N PHE A 222 17.63 -9.09 -0.35
CA PHE A 222 16.39 -9.43 0.38
C PHE A 222 15.92 -10.86 0.11
N PHE A 223 16.11 -11.35 -1.12
CA PHE A 223 15.65 -12.69 -1.51
C PHE A 223 16.61 -13.82 -1.12
N SER A 224 17.75 -13.51 -0.47
CA SER A 224 18.61 -14.50 0.19
C SER A 224 18.05 -14.98 1.52
N GLY A 225 17.05 -14.27 2.07
CA GLY A 225 16.46 -14.55 3.37
C GLY A 225 15.40 -15.64 3.37
N THR A 226 14.77 -15.81 4.52
CA THR A 226 13.61 -16.69 4.67
C THR A 226 12.38 -15.98 4.15
N ILE A 227 11.59 -16.67 3.31
CA ILE A 227 10.37 -16.13 2.68
C ILE A 227 9.18 -16.96 3.13
N ASP A 228 8.34 -16.40 3.98
CA ASP A 228 7.11 -17.02 4.45
C ASP A 228 5.92 -16.46 3.68
N LYS A 229 5.08 -17.34 3.14
CA LYS A 229 3.83 -16.97 2.49
C LYS A 229 2.67 -17.08 3.48
N LEU A 230 2.08 -15.95 3.82
CA LEU A 230 0.98 -15.84 4.79
C LEU A 230 -0.33 -15.53 4.07
N SER A 231 -1.22 -16.52 3.99
CA SER A 231 -2.55 -16.35 3.38
C SER A 231 -3.51 -15.67 4.33
N PHE A 232 -4.29 -14.72 3.82
CA PHE A 232 -5.35 -14.05 4.57
C PHE A 232 -6.62 -14.92 4.72
N LYS A 233 -6.80 -15.92 3.86
CA LYS A 233 -8.08 -16.64 3.70
C LYS A 233 -9.24 -15.67 3.42
N HIS A 234 -8.94 -14.59 2.76
CA HIS A 234 -9.84 -13.52 2.35
C HIS A 234 -9.31 -12.91 1.06
N ASN A 235 -10.19 -12.70 0.10
CA ASN A 235 -9.84 -12.13 -1.20
C ASN A 235 -10.59 -10.81 -1.42
N SER A 236 -9.85 -9.73 -1.61
CA SER A 236 -10.31 -8.42 -2.03
C SER A 236 -9.14 -7.70 -2.71
N GLN A 237 -9.38 -6.59 -3.38
CA GLN A 237 -8.31 -5.78 -3.97
C GLN A 237 -7.55 -5.05 -2.86
N LYS A 238 -6.56 -5.72 -2.27
CA LYS A 238 -5.68 -5.13 -1.26
C LYS A 238 -4.56 -4.39 -1.98
N GLU A 239 -4.51 -3.08 -1.76
CA GLU A 239 -3.61 -2.18 -2.49
C GLU A 239 -2.72 -1.35 -1.55
N GLY A 240 -2.82 -1.54 -0.24
CA GLY A 240 -1.93 -0.87 0.71
C GLY A 240 -1.52 -1.74 1.88
N ILE A 241 -0.23 -1.69 2.25
CA ILE A 241 0.32 -2.33 3.44
C ILE A 241 1.37 -1.44 4.08
N CYS A 242 1.34 -1.34 5.42
CA CYS A 242 2.44 -0.77 6.18
C CYS A 242 2.60 -1.44 7.54
N PHE A 243 3.80 -1.36 8.11
CA PHE A 243 4.05 -1.81 9.48
C PHE A 243 3.35 -0.89 10.48
N LYS A 244 2.57 -1.48 11.38
CA LYS A 244 2.05 -0.85 12.60
C LYS A 244 3.01 -1.07 13.77
N SER A 245 3.67 -2.21 13.77
CA SER A 245 4.75 -2.62 14.68
C SER A 245 5.57 -3.73 13.99
N ASP A 246 6.67 -4.16 14.58
CA ASP A 246 7.53 -5.23 14.02
C ASP A 246 6.80 -6.57 13.78
N SER A 247 5.64 -6.79 14.42
CA SER A 247 4.87 -8.03 14.35
C SER A 247 3.44 -7.87 13.80
N GLU A 248 3.03 -6.65 13.46
CA GLU A 248 1.68 -6.37 12.97
C GLU A 248 1.71 -5.34 11.84
N VAL A 249 0.93 -5.60 10.79
CA VAL A 249 0.77 -4.68 9.66
C VAL A 249 -0.66 -4.18 9.56
N ILE A 250 -0.83 -2.98 8.99
CA ILE A 250 -2.09 -2.43 8.51
C ILE A 250 -2.20 -2.77 7.03
N ILE A 251 -3.40 -3.15 6.60
CA ILE A 251 -3.72 -3.45 5.20
C ILE A 251 -4.98 -2.68 4.83
N THR A 252 -5.00 -2.08 3.66
CA THR A 252 -6.20 -1.45 3.08
C THR A 252 -6.62 -2.18 1.82
N ASP A 253 -7.91 -2.22 1.55
CA ASP A 253 -8.44 -2.71 0.29
C ASP A 253 -9.33 -1.68 -0.40
N GLU A 254 -9.31 -1.72 -1.72
CA GLU A 254 -10.09 -0.88 -2.60
C GLU A 254 -11.58 -1.21 -2.50
N ARG A 255 -12.44 -0.20 -2.62
CA ARG A 255 -13.88 -0.39 -2.65
C ARG A 255 -14.37 -0.70 -4.07
N LYS A 256 -15.05 -1.83 -4.22
CA LYS A 256 -15.70 -2.23 -5.46
C LYS A 256 -17.20 -2.46 -5.23
N GLY A 257 -18.01 -1.49 -5.62
CA GLY A 257 -19.45 -1.52 -5.30
C GLY A 257 -19.70 -1.45 -3.80
N SER A 258 -20.29 -2.48 -3.22
CA SER A 258 -20.54 -2.62 -1.78
C SER A 258 -19.47 -3.40 -1.03
N GLU A 259 -18.45 -3.93 -1.72
CA GLU A 259 -17.38 -4.75 -1.13
C GLU A 259 -16.08 -3.96 -1.04
N GLY A 260 -15.24 -4.29 -0.06
CA GLY A 260 -13.96 -3.62 0.17
C GLY A 260 -14.11 -2.23 0.79
N GLY A 261 -13.06 -1.42 0.68
CA GLY A 261 -12.96 -0.10 1.33
C GLY A 261 -12.73 -0.22 2.82
N ASN A 262 -11.89 -1.15 3.24
CA ASN A 262 -11.67 -1.45 4.64
C ASN A 262 -10.23 -1.22 5.06
N ILE A 263 -10.06 -1.00 6.37
CA ILE A 263 -8.77 -1.08 7.05
C ILE A 263 -8.77 -2.36 7.88
N TYR A 264 -7.70 -3.12 7.73
CA TYR A 264 -7.45 -4.33 8.51
C TYR A 264 -6.12 -4.23 9.26
N SER A 265 -5.99 -5.00 10.34
CA SER A 265 -4.70 -5.38 10.87
C SER A 265 -4.45 -6.88 10.68
N PHE A 266 -3.16 -7.24 10.59
CA PHE A 266 -2.74 -8.63 10.40
C PHE A 266 -1.45 -8.88 11.16
N LYS A 267 -1.43 -9.97 11.97
CA LYS A 267 -0.24 -10.41 12.70
C LYS A 267 0.65 -11.26 11.82
N LEU A 268 1.94 -11.03 11.88
CA LEU A 268 2.97 -11.69 11.07
C LEU A 268 3.51 -13.02 11.67
N ASP A 269 2.92 -13.45 12.78
CA ASP A 269 3.30 -14.68 13.51
C ASP A 269 2.61 -15.94 12.90
#